data_5678447bb5de094f63a847bd24a43411
#
_entry.id   5678447bb5de094f63a847bd24a43411
#
_cell.length_a   1.000
_cell.length_b   1.000
_cell.length_c   1.000
_cell.angle_alpha   90.00
_cell.angle_beta   90.00
_cell.angle_gamma   90.00
#
_symmetry.space_group_name_H-M   'P 1'
#
loop_
_entity.id
_entity.type
_entity.pdbx_description
1 polymer ?
#
loop_
_entity_poly.entity_id
_entity_poly.type
_entity_poly.pdbx_seq_one_letter_code
_entity_poly.pdbx_strand_id
1 'polypeptide(L)'
;MCIRDRFNTNIPVNSTEKEVKVYSGRHYNTDRGVYKKFAEETGIKVRLIEAAGISLIERLKREGKNSQADVILLVDAARITNAAKADLLQRIDSSNLENDVPDGLKDPDKEWYALTRRVRVMVVNPKVVDVNKIKDYTDLADPSLKGKVCLRNRKSPYNQSLVANQLVNKGEKETKAWLKGMISNVSQPFFPGDIAVVRAVSKKKCGVGIVNHYYVARMLAGVNGRRDSLYAKKTYVLTPNPAHVNISAGGVAKYATNKDEAIQLLEFLASPEGSKGLAAPTFEHPLKEVNQNQIVKNFGEFTPDKVTVDDLGNNNSTAIKMMKEAGWN
;
A
#
# COMPACT_ATOMS: atom_id res chain seq x y z
N MET A 1 64.36 -7.86 42.57
CA MET A 1 63.17 -7.02 42.51
C MET A 1 62.51 -7.34 41.20
N CYS A 2 61.57 -8.31 41.20
CA CYS A 2 60.88 -8.78 39.96
C CYS A 2 59.63 -7.94 39.71
N ILE A 3 59.60 -7.23 38.60
CA ILE A 3 58.41 -6.54 38.09
C ILE A 3 57.59 -7.54 37.28
N ARG A 4 56.40 -7.87 37.77
CA ARG A 4 55.37 -8.66 37.01
C ARG A 4 54.61 -7.74 36.13
N ASP A 5 54.86 -7.77 34.82
CA ASP A 5 54.01 -7.18 33.81
C ASP A 5 52.74 -8.02 33.71
N ARG A 6 51.59 -7.42 34.09
CA ARG A 6 50.27 -7.95 33.83
C ARG A 6 49.90 -7.54 32.41
N PHE A 7 50.02 -8.46 31.48
CA PHE A 7 49.37 -8.30 30.16
C PHE A 7 47.85 -8.38 30.35
N ASN A 8 47.21 -7.22 30.20
CA ASN A 8 45.77 -7.10 30.17
C ASN A 8 45.34 -7.42 28.70
N THR A 9 45.07 -8.68 28.42
CA THR A 9 44.51 -9.10 27.12
C THR A 9 43.06 -8.72 27.09
N ASN A 10 42.77 -7.49 26.65
CA ASN A 10 41.44 -7.16 26.13
C ASN A 10 41.25 -7.94 24.83
N ILE A 11 40.63 -9.11 24.93
CA ILE A 11 40.09 -9.81 23.77
C ILE A 11 38.95 -8.93 23.28
N PRO A 12 38.98 -8.42 22.03
CA PRO A 12 37.83 -7.73 21.48
C PRO A 12 36.72 -8.76 21.38
N VAL A 13 35.64 -8.56 22.14
CA VAL A 13 34.38 -9.27 21.92
C VAL A 13 33.95 -8.89 20.51
N ASN A 14 34.12 -9.80 19.58
CA ASN A 14 33.62 -9.67 18.21
C ASN A 14 32.09 -9.71 18.29
N SER A 15 31.48 -8.57 18.58
CA SER A 15 30.02 -8.44 18.51
C SER A 15 29.66 -8.64 17.05
N THR A 16 29.14 -9.83 16.70
CA THR A 16 28.53 -10.05 15.40
C THR A 16 27.51 -8.94 15.20
N GLU A 17 27.78 -8.09 14.22
CA GLU A 17 26.96 -6.93 13.92
C GLU A 17 25.54 -7.41 13.61
N LYS A 18 24.57 -7.00 14.44
CA LYS A 18 23.18 -7.40 14.26
C LYS A 18 22.64 -6.83 12.95
N GLU A 19 21.96 -7.66 12.16
CA GLU A 19 21.34 -7.22 10.91
C GLU A 19 19.97 -7.87 10.71
N VAL A 20 19.14 -7.20 9.91
CA VAL A 20 17.85 -7.71 9.43
C VAL A 20 17.77 -7.54 7.92
N LYS A 21 17.43 -8.61 7.21
CA LYS A 21 17.31 -8.64 5.74
C LYS A 21 15.88 -8.48 5.32
N VAL A 22 15.59 -7.40 4.60
CA VAL A 22 14.25 -6.98 4.21
C VAL A 22 14.04 -7.15 2.71
N TYR A 23 13.07 -7.95 2.31
CA TYR A 23 12.56 -8.02 0.95
C TYR A 23 11.39 -7.03 0.82
N SER A 24 11.61 -5.91 0.12
CA SER A 24 10.65 -4.81 0.05
C SER A 24 10.01 -4.66 -1.33
N GLY A 25 8.68 -4.75 -1.36
CA GLY A 25 7.86 -4.33 -2.49
C GLY A 25 7.51 -2.82 -2.49
N ARG A 26 7.97 -2.09 -1.47
CA ARG A 26 7.91 -0.63 -1.43
C ARG A 26 9.13 -0.07 -2.17
N HIS A 27 8.93 0.91 -3.05
CA HIS A 27 9.99 1.47 -3.90
C HIS A 27 10.22 2.95 -3.62
N TYR A 28 10.17 3.33 -2.32
CA TYR A 28 10.34 4.72 -1.93
C TYR A 28 11.74 4.94 -1.32
N ASN A 29 12.57 5.73 -2.00
CA ASN A 29 13.88 6.11 -1.46
C ASN A 29 13.78 6.77 -0.08
N THR A 30 12.64 7.39 0.24
CA THR A 30 12.35 8.03 1.51
C THR A 30 12.27 7.04 2.67
N ASP A 31 11.93 5.78 2.43
CA ASP A 31 11.87 4.72 3.44
C ASP A 31 13.26 4.46 4.05
N ARG A 32 14.35 4.73 3.30
CA ARG A 32 15.73 4.59 3.79
C ARG A 32 16.03 5.47 5.00
N GLY A 33 15.39 6.64 5.13
CA GLY A 33 15.50 7.49 6.30
C GLY A 33 14.95 6.84 7.57
N VAL A 34 13.84 6.11 7.44
CA VAL A 34 13.21 5.36 8.54
C VAL A 34 14.08 4.18 8.97
N TYR A 35 14.62 3.43 8.00
CA TYR A 35 15.55 2.32 8.31
C TYR A 35 16.86 2.80 8.94
N LYS A 36 17.38 3.95 8.51
CA LYS A 36 18.56 4.56 9.13
C LYS A 36 18.29 4.91 10.58
N LYS A 37 17.14 5.54 10.87
CA LYS A 37 16.74 5.87 12.24
C LYS A 37 16.62 4.62 13.11
N PHE A 38 15.98 3.57 12.63
CA PHE A 38 15.93 2.28 13.32
C PHE A 38 17.32 1.75 13.66
N ALA A 39 18.25 1.79 12.70
CA ALA A 39 19.61 1.32 12.92
C ALA A 39 20.39 2.18 13.94
N GLU A 40 20.16 3.50 13.97
CA GLU A 40 20.76 4.41 14.93
C GLU A 40 20.25 4.16 16.36
N GLU A 41 18.96 3.81 16.52
CA GLU A 41 18.35 3.56 17.83
C GLU A 41 18.65 2.16 18.40
N THR A 42 18.76 1.15 17.51
CA THR A 42 18.83 -0.25 17.93
C THR A 42 20.21 -0.89 17.73
N GLY A 43 21.06 -0.30 16.90
CA GLY A 43 22.31 -0.91 16.43
C GLY A 43 22.10 -2.03 15.40
N ILE A 44 20.87 -2.29 14.94
CA ILE A 44 20.54 -3.34 13.98
C ILE A 44 20.59 -2.78 12.57
N LYS A 45 21.44 -3.32 11.70
CA LYS A 45 21.55 -2.88 10.30
C LYS A 45 20.43 -3.46 9.45
N VAL A 46 19.80 -2.63 8.61
CA VAL A 46 18.81 -3.06 7.65
C VAL A 46 19.47 -3.31 6.29
N ARG A 47 19.36 -4.56 5.79
CA ARG A 47 19.81 -4.97 4.47
C ARG A 47 18.60 -5.07 3.55
N LEU A 48 18.50 -4.18 2.59
CA LEU A 48 17.32 -4.02 1.75
C LEU A 48 17.50 -4.65 0.36
N ILE A 49 16.54 -5.49 -0.04
CA ILE A 49 16.38 -6.01 -1.40
C ILE A 49 15.02 -5.55 -1.91
N GLU A 50 15.02 -4.74 -2.95
CA GLU A 50 13.81 -4.14 -3.53
C GLU A 50 13.46 -4.80 -4.86
N ALA A 51 12.21 -5.24 -5.01
CA ALA A 51 11.67 -5.75 -6.26
C ALA A 51 10.13 -5.63 -6.29
N ALA A 52 9.49 -5.96 -7.41
CA ALA A 52 8.03 -6.02 -7.46
C ALA A 52 7.51 -7.07 -6.47
N GLY A 53 6.44 -6.75 -5.73
CA GLY A 53 5.95 -7.62 -4.65
C GLY A 53 5.61 -9.05 -5.10
N ILE A 54 5.08 -9.24 -6.32
CA ILE A 54 4.85 -10.59 -6.88
C ILE A 54 6.18 -11.33 -7.06
N SER A 55 7.21 -10.67 -7.56
CA SER A 55 8.53 -11.28 -7.75
C SER A 55 9.18 -11.68 -6.43
N LEU A 56 8.94 -10.90 -5.37
CA LEU A 56 9.42 -11.25 -4.02
C LEU A 56 8.71 -12.46 -3.45
N ILE A 57 7.39 -12.58 -3.63
CA ILE A 57 6.62 -13.76 -3.22
C ILE A 57 7.12 -15.00 -3.94
N GLU A 58 7.28 -14.96 -5.26
CA GLU A 58 7.79 -16.08 -6.04
C GLU A 58 9.26 -16.40 -5.70
N ARG A 59 10.04 -15.40 -5.33
CA ARG A 59 11.41 -15.59 -4.85
C ARG A 59 11.43 -16.35 -3.51
N LEU A 60 10.60 -15.93 -2.53
CA LEU A 60 10.47 -16.64 -1.25
C LEU A 60 10.06 -18.11 -1.43
N LYS A 61 9.07 -18.38 -2.30
CA LYS A 61 8.65 -19.76 -2.62
C LYS A 61 9.79 -20.60 -3.17
N ARG A 62 10.57 -20.05 -4.10
CA ARG A 62 11.68 -20.78 -4.74
C ARG A 62 12.86 -20.96 -3.80
N GLU A 63 13.18 -20.00 -2.97
CA GLU A 63 14.27 -20.06 -2.00
C GLU A 63 13.94 -21.03 -0.84
N GLY A 64 12.67 -21.11 -0.43
CA GLY A 64 12.22 -21.97 0.65
C GLY A 64 13.06 -21.79 1.92
N LYS A 65 13.58 -22.89 2.47
CA LYS A 65 14.42 -22.89 3.68
C LYS A 65 15.76 -22.17 3.52
N ASN A 66 16.19 -21.92 2.27
CA ASN A 66 17.42 -21.20 1.97
C ASN A 66 17.19 -19.68 1.77
N SER A 67 15.99 -19.19 2.02
CA SER A 67 15.70 -17.77 1.91
C SER A 67 16.57 -16.95 2.85
N GLN A 68 17.02 -15.82 2.35
CA GLN A 68 17.78 -14.84 3.14
C GLN A 68 16.88 -13.76 3.76
N ALA A 69 15.57 -13.78 3.49
CA ALA A 69 14.66 -12.79 4.00
C ALA A 69 14.33 -13.02 5.47
N ASP A 70 14.47 -11.99 6.29
CA ASP A 70 13.92 -11.95 7.64
C ASP A 70 12.56 -11.29 7.66
N VAL A 71 12.40 -10.20 6.90
CA VAL A 71 11.14 -9.46 6.75
C VAL A 71 10.75 -9.38 5.29
N ILE A 72 9.44 -9.51 5.00
CA ILE A 72 8.86 -9.12 3.72
C ILE A 72 7.92 -7.94 3.90
N LEU A 73 8.09 -6.90 3.08
CA LEU A 73 7.21 -5.72 3.02
C LEU A 73 6.48 -5.74 1.68
N LEU A 74 5.16 -5.77 1.73
CA LEU A 74 4.32 -5.82 0.54
C LEU A 74 3.34 -4.65 0.48
N VAL A 75 3.05 -4.26 -0.73
CA VAL A 75 2.09 -3.19 -1.04
C VAL A 75 0.82 -3.84 -1.56
N ASP A 76 -0.31 -3.56 -0.93
CA ASP A 76 -1.64 -4.10 -1.20
C ASP A 76 -2.03 -5.33 -0.37
N ALA A 77 -3.28 -5.29 0.12
CA ALA A 77 -3.90 -6.32 0.95
C ALA A 77 -3.77 -7.73 0.36
N ALA A 78 -4.14 -7.89 -0.92
CA ALA A 78 -4.14 -9.21 -1.56
C ALA A 78 -2.74 -9.84 -1.63
N ARG A 79 -1.68 -9.05 -1.67
CA ARG A 79 -0.32 -9.58 -1.73
C ARG A 79 0.13 -10.14 -0.39
N ILE A 80 -0.14 -9.42 0.70
CA ILE A 80 0.28 -9.88 2.02
C ILE A 80 -0.55 -11.09 2.48
N THR A 81 -1.85 -11.08 2.24
CA THR A 81 -2.71 -12.24 2.54
C THR A 81 -2.36 -13.46 1.69
N ASN A 82 -1.97 -13.26 0.41
CA ASN A 82 -1.47 -14.36 -0.42
C ASN A 82 -0.13 -14.91 0.06
N ALA A 83 0.74 -14.08 0.63
CA ALA A 83 1.98 -14.56 1.24
C ALA A 83 1.70 -15.43 2.48
N ALA A 84 0.78 -15.01 3.35
CA ALA A 84 0.32 -15.78 4.50
C ALA A 84 -0.31 -17.12 4.07
N LYS A 85 -1.28 -17.10 3.15
CA LYS A 85 -1.92 -18.31 2.60
C LYS A 85 -0.96 -19.29 1.93
N ALA A 86 0.16 -18.80 1.42
CA ALA A 86 1.20 -19.63 0.82
C ALA A 86 2.22 -20.15 1.85
N ASP A 87 1.95 -19.99 3.14
CA ASP A 87 2.83 -20.39 4.27
C ASP A 87 4.25 -19.80 4.14
N LEU A 88 4.33 -18.54 3.72
CA LEU A 88 5.61 -17.82 3.57
C LEU A 88 5.95 -16.95 4.76
N LEU A 89 5.03 -16.80 5.70
CA LEU A 89 5.17 -15.99 6.90
C LEU A 89 5.14 -16.88 8.14
N GLN A 90 5.54 -16.32 9.25
CA GLN A 90 5.40 -16.97 10.55
C GLN A 90 4.70 -16.06 11.53
N ARG A 91 4.03 -16.67 12.51
CA ARG A 91 3.34 -15.98 13.58
C ARG A 91 4.31 -15.09 14.38
N ILE A 92 3.83 -13.91 14.72
CA ILE A 92 4.53 -12.89 15.52
C ILE A 92 3.75 -12.67 16.80
N ASP A 93 4.33 -12.99 17.93
CA ASP A 93 3.75 -12.66 19.24
C ASP A 93 4.41 -11.38 19.77
N SER A 94 3.74 -10.25 19.54
CA SER A 94 4.17 -8.91 19.95
C SER A 94 3.00 -8.09 20.47
N SER A 95 3.05 -7.69 21.73
CA SER A 95 2.06 -6.78 22.32
C SER A 95 2.11 -5.38 21.71
N ASN A 96 3.29 -4.93 21.27
CA ASN A 96 3.45 -3.62 20.63
C ASN A 96 2.69 -3.58 19.28
N LEU A 97 2.89 -4.59 18.43
CA LEU A 97 2.17 -4.69 17.16
C LEU A 97 0.65 -4.81 17.37
N GLU A 98 0.22 -5.60 18.36
CA GLU A 98 -1.21 -5.72 18.69
C GLU A 98 -1.84 -4.39 19.12
N ASN A 99 -1.11 -3.56 19.85
CA ASN A 99 -1.58 -2.27 20.34
C ASN A 99 -1.47 -1.15 19.27
N ASP A 100 -0.41 -1.16 18.46
CA ASP A 100 -0.14 -0.09 17.52
C ASP A 100 -0.92 -0.23 16.22
N VAL A 101 -1.19 -1.46 15.76
CA VAL A 101 -1.94 -1.69 14.53
C VAL A 101 -3.43 -1.84 14.83
N PRO A 102 -4.30 -0.98 14.25
CA PRO A 102 -5.74 -1.07 14.45
C PRO A 102 -6.32 -2.41 13.98
N ASP A 103 -7.42 -2.84 14.62
CA ASP A 103 -8.18 -4.00 14.19
C ASP A 103 -8.64 -3.85 12.73
N GLY A 104 -8.68 -4.97 12.01
CA GLY A 104 -8.96 -4.98 10.57
C GLY A 104 -7.77 -4.60 9.67
N LEU A 105 -6.66 -4.09 10.25
CA LEU A 105 -5.41 -3.78 9.56
C LEU A 105 -4.27 -4.74 9.94
N LYS A 106 -4.56 -5.83 10.63
CA LYS A 106 -3.63 -6.89 11.02
C LYS A 106 -4.25 -8.25 10.75
N ASP A 107 -3.39 -9.25 10.68
CA ASP A 107 -3.79 -10.63 10.43
C ASP A 107 -4.45 -11.25 11.68
N PRO A 108 -5.59 -11.94 11.54
CA PRO A 108 -6.18 -12.71 12.64
C PRO A 108 -5.24 -13.76 13.23
N ASP A 109 -4.39 -14.38 12.39
CA ASP A 109 -3.40 -15.38 12.78
C ASP A 109 -2.05 -14.77 13.19
N LYS A 110 -1.95 -13.42 13.20
CA LYS A 110 -0.77 -12.65 13.61
C LYS A 110 0.47 -12.86 12.73
N GLU A 111 0.31 -13.14 11.45
CA GLU A 111 1.43 -13.35 10.54
C GLU A 111 1.88 -12.05 9.83
N TRP A 112 1.01 -11.04 9.74
CA TRP A 112 1.33 -9.75 9.15
C TRP A 112 0.61 -8.58 9.82
N TYR A 113 1.21 -7.39 9.69
CA TYR A 113 0.71 -6.13 10.24
C TYR A 113 0.84 -5.01 9.23
N ALA A 114 -0.18 -4.15 9.14
CA ALA A 114 -0.10 -2.94 8.31
C ALA A 114 0.94 -1.96 8.87
N LEU A 115 1.48 -1.15 7.96
CA LEU A 115 2.49 -0.12 8.26
C LEU A 115 2.03 1.27 7.84
N THR A 116 1.32 1.36 6.72
CA THR A 116 0.72 2.60 6.19
C THR A 116 -0.60 2.30 5.52
N ARG A 117 -1.44 3.34 5.37
CA ARG A 117 -2.74 3.26 4.69
C ARG A 117 -2.79 4.17 3.47
N ARG A 118 -3.62 3.78 2.51
CA ARG A 118 -3.93 4.58 1.33
C ARG A 118 -5.41 4.50 0.98
N VAL A 119 -5.94 5.55 0.37
CA VAL A 119 -7.35 5.67 -0.02
C VAL A 119 -7.46 5.72 -1.53
N ARG A 120 -8.43 5.01 -2.09
CA ARG A 120 -8.83 5.19 -3.49
C ARG A 120 -9.73 6.40 -3.58
N VAL A 121 -9.36 7.36 -4.39
CA VAL A 121 -10.12 8.59 -4.63
C VAL A 121 -10.52 8.67 -6.11
N MET A 122 -11.47 9.53 -6.40
CA MET A 122 -11.81 9.89 -7.77
C MET A 122 -11.20 11.23 -8.13
N VAL A 123 -10.58 11.31 -9.30
CA VAL A 123 -10.14 12.58 -9.89
C VAL A 123 -11.13 12.99 -10.94
N VAL A 124 -11.66 14.21 -10.85
CA VAL A 124 -12.73 14.72 -11.71
C VAL A 124 -12.26 16.00 -12.40
N ASN A 125 -12.54 16.14 -13.69
CA ASN A 125 -12.40 17.42 -14.39
C ASN A 125 -13.74 18.14 -14.38
N PRO A 126 -13.90 19.24 -13.62
CA PRO A 126 -15.17 19.93 -13.44
C PRO A 126 -15.68 20.60 -14.73
N LYS A 127 -14.83 20.71 -15.77
CA LYS A 127 -15.23 21.18 -17.10
C LYS A 127 -15.83 20.09 -18.01
N VAL A 128 -15.85 18.82 -17.56
CA VAL A 128 -16.34 17.67 -18.32
C VAL A 128 -17.45 16.94 -17.58
N VAL A 129 -17.35 16.85 -16.26
CA VAL A 129 -18.30 16.17 -15.38
C VAL A 129 -18.63 17.08 -14.21
N ASP A 130 -19.90 17.20 -13.89
CA ASP A 130 -20.36 17.89 -12.69
C ASP A 130 -19.95 17.08 -11.46
N VAL A 131 -19.09 17.68 -10.63
CA VAL A 131 -18.54 17.04 -9.41
C VAL A 131 -19.64 16.62 -8.45
N ASN A 132 -20.75 17.38 -8.37
CA ASN A 132 -21.84 17.10 -7.44
C ASN A 132 -22.64 15.83 -7.79
N LYS A 133 -22.50 15.31 -9.01
CA LYS A 133 -23.14 14.07 -9.46
C LYS A 133 -22.35 12.82 -9.10
N ILE A 134 -21.13 12.97 -8.56
CA ILE A 134 -20.27 11.86 -8.19
C ILE A 134 -20.03 11.92 -6.68
N LYS A 135 -20.48 10.90 -5.96
CA LYS A 135 -20.34 10.78 -4.51
C LYS A 135 -19.58 9.51 -4.11
N ASP A 136 -19.79 8.42 -4.86
CA ASP A 136 -19.24 7.10 -4.60
C ASP A 136 -18.74 6.44 -5.90
N TYR A 137 -18.00 5.35 -5.74
CA TYR A 137 -17.51 4.55 -6.88
C TYR A 137 -18.64 4.01 -7.75
N THR A 138 -19.81 3.75 -7.16
CA THR A 138 -20.98 3.22 -7.89
C THR A 138 -21.55 4.19 -8.88
N ASP A 139 -21.41 5.50 -8.67
CA ASP A 139 -21.87 6.53 -9.60
C ASP A 139 -21.15 6.47 -10.96
N LEU A 140 -19.97 5.84 -11.01
CA LEU A 140 -19.24 5.66 -12.28
C LEU A 140 -19.95 4.72 -13.26
N ALA A 141 -20.97 3.98 -12.81
CA ALA A 141 -21.84 3.17 -13.66
C ALA A 141 -23.02 3.95 -14.28
N ASP A 142 -23.23 5.21 -13.88
CA ASP A 142 -24.32 6.05 -14.43
C ASP A 142 -24.13 6.24 -15.95
N PRO A 143 -25.17 5.94 -16.78
CA PRO A 143 -25.10 6.09 -18.22
C PRO A 143 -24.78 7.52 -18.71
N SER A 144 -25.04 8.56 -17.91
CA SER A 144 -24.66 9.95 -18.23
C SER A 144 -23.14 10.17 -18.32
N LEU A 145 -22.36 9.23 -17.78
CA LEU A 145 -20.90 9.21 -17.83
C LEU A 145 -20.35 8.43 -19.03
N LYS A 146 -21.19 8.02 -19.98
CA LYS A 146 -20.75 7.31 -21.19
C LYS A 146 -19.66 8.09 -21.92
N GLY A 147 -18.52 7.43 -22.17
CA GLY A 147 -17.36 8.04 -22.80
C GLY A 147 -16.60 9.03 -21.91
N LYS A 148 -16.88 9.07 -20.59
CA LYS A 148 -16.23 10.03 -19.68
C LYS A 148 -15.40 9.38 -18.55
N VAL A 149 -15.31 8.05 -18.51
CA VAL A 149 -14.55 7.33 -17.48
C VAL A 149 -13.19 6.90 -18.00
N CYS A 150 -12.14 7.11 -17.20
CA CYS A 150 -10.78 6.63 -17.44
C CYS A 150 -10.35 5.72 -16.30
N LEU A 151 -9.81 4.55 -16.62
CA LEU A 151 -9.36 3.58 -15.63
C LEU A 151 -7.94 3.09 -15.92
N ARG A 152 -7.24 2.73 -14.87
CA ARG A 152 -6.03 1.93 -14.96
C ARG A 152 -6.38 0.49 -15.33
N ASN A 153 -5.46 -0.24 -15.95
CA ASN A 153 -5.67 -1.63 -16.37
C ASN A 153 -5.95 -2.58 -15.18
N ARG A 154 -6.57 -3.72 -15.47
CA ARG A 154 -6.98 -4.77 -14.52
C ARG A 154 -5.80 -5.38 -13.73
N LYS A 155 -4.57 -5.35 -14.27
CA LYS A 155 -3.38 -5.90 -13.59
C LYS A 155 -3.00 -5.10 -12.33
N SER A 156 -3.60 -3.92 -12.12
CA SER A 156 -3.39 -3.12 -10.93
C SER A 156 -3.98 -3.82 -9.69
N PRO A 157 -3.16 -4.16 -8.68
CA PRO A 157 -3.69 -4.72 -7.43
C PRO A 157 -4.68 -3.78 -6.76
N TYR A 158 -4.49 -2.47 -6.89
CA TYR A 158 -5.38 -1.46 -6.29
C TYR A 158 -6.81 -1.48 -6.85
N ASN A 159 -6.96 -1.79 -8.14
CA ASN A 159 -8.27 -1.97 -8.75
C ASN A 159 -8.89 -3.31 -8.34
N GLN A 160 -8.08 -4.35 -8.23
CA GLN A 160 -8.51 -5.67 -7.78
C GLN A 160 -9.05 -5.59 -6.35
N SER A 161 -8.32 -4.93 -5.45
CA SER A 161 -8.76 -4.71 -4.08
C SER A 161 -10.01 -3.83 -3.97
N LEU A 162 -10.16 -2.80 -4.82
CA LEU A 162 -11.39 -2.01 -4.87
C LEU A 162 -12.60 -2.86 -5.29
N VAL A 163 -12.43 -3.74 -6.28
CA VAL A 163 -13.53 -4.63 -6.70
C VAL A 163 -13.84 -5.67 -5.62
N ALA A 164 -12.82 -6.22 -4.95
CA ALA A 164 -13.02 -7.09 -3.80
C ALA A 164 -13.79 -6.37 -2.68
N ASN A 165 -13.45 -5.11 -2.41
CA ASN A 165 -14.16 -4.25 -1.46
C ASN A 165 -15.64 -4.06 -1.82
N GLN A 166 -15.94 -3.76 -3.09
CA GLN A 166 -17.34 -3.64 -3.54
C GLN A 166 -18.08 -4.98 -3.45
N LEU A 167 -17.40 -6.10 -3.72
CA LEU A 167 -17.97 -7.44 -3.60
C LEU A 167 -18.38 -7.76 -2.16
N VAL A 168 -17.56 -7.41 -1.17
CA VAL A 168 -17.88 -7.60 0.26
C VAL A 168 -19.03 -6.68 0.69
N ASN A 169 -18.97 -5.40 0.29
CA ASN A 169 -19.98 -4.42 0.72
C ASN A 169 -21.35 -4.60 0.06
N LYS A 170 -21.41 -5.04 -1.20
CA LYS A 170 -22.63 -5.01 -2.03
C LYS A 170 -23.06 -6.37 -2.55
N GLY A 171 -22.21 -7.38 -2.41
CA GLY A 171 -22.47 -8.71 -2.97
C GLY A 171 -22.20 -8.80 -4.48
N GLU A 172 -22.26 -10.04 -4.98
CA GLU A 172 -21.82 -10.38 -6.34
C GLU A 172 -22.70 -9.73 -7.42
N LYS A 173 -24.02 -9.76 -7.25
CA LYS A 173 -25.00 -9.26 -8.25
C LYS A 173 -24.80 -7.77 -8.50
N GLU A 174 -24.75 -6.98 -7.44
CA GLU A 174 -24.62 -5.51 -7.54
C GLU A 174 -23.24 -5.12 -8.04
N THR A 175 -22.19 -5.81 -7.59
CA THR A 175 -20.82 -5.57 -8.07
C THR A 175 -20.68 -5.88 -9.56
N LYS A 176 -21.28 -6.96 -10.07
CA LYS A 176 -21.32 -7.26 -11.52
C LYS A 176 -22.03 -6.17 -12.31
N ALA A 177 -23.18 -5.70 -11.81
CA ALA A 177 -23.94 -4.62 -12.46
C ALA A 177 -23.12 -3.31 -12.50
N TRP A 178 -22.52 -2.94 -11.38
CA TRP A 178 -21.61 -1.79 -11.29
C TRP A 178 -20.44 -1.89 -12.28
N LEU A 179 -19.72 -3.01 -12.27
CA LEU A 179 -18.59 -3.23 -13.18
C LEU A 179 -19.02 -3.07 -14.64
N LYS A 180 -20.11 -3.72 -15.04
CA LYS A 180 -20.63 -3.64 -16.42
C LYS A 180 -20.97 -2.20 -16.81
N GLY A 181 -21.66 -1.46 -15.94
CA GLY A 181 -22.01 -0.05 -16.18
C GLY A 181 -20.77 0.83 -16.28
N MET A 182 -19.86 0.74 -15.30
CA MET A 182 -18.64 1.54 -15.29
C MET A 182 -17.76 1.27 -16.52
N ILE A 183 -17.57 0.00 -16.91
CA ILE A 183 -16.76 -0.36 -18.08
C ILE A 183 -17.40 0.12 -19.37
N SER A 184 -18.73 0.11 -19.49
CA SER A 184 -19.43 0.66 -20.65
C SER A 184 -19.25 2.18 -20.81
N ASN A 185 -18.86 2.87 -19.75
CA ASN A 185 -18.61 4.31 -19.71
C ASN A 185 -17.15 4.69 -20.02
N VAL A 186 -16.26 3.70 -20.16
CA VAL A 186 -14.84 3.95 -20.44
C VAL A 186 -14.64 4.50 -21.85
N SER A 187 -13.86 5.59 -21.96
CA SER A 187 -13.64 6.31 -23.22
C SER A 187 -12.27 6.08 -23.85
N GLN A 188 -11.34 5.50 -23.09
CA GLN A 188 -9.95 5.36 -23.50
C GLN A 188 -9.46 3.94 -23.25
N PRO A 189 -8.38 3.49 -23.93
CA PRO A 189 -7.67 2.29 -23.51
C PRO A 189 -7.27 2.39 -22.04
N PHE A 190 -7.24 1.25 -21.35
CA PHE A 190 -6.85 1.22 -19.95
C PHE A 190 -5.39 1.64 -19.73
N PHE A 191 -5.17 2.54 -18.77
CA PHE A 191 -3.87 3.13 -18.53
C PHE A 191 -2.94 2.21 -17.71
N PRO A 192 -1.61 2.32 -17.86
CA PRO A 192 -0.64 1.51 -17.11
C PRO A 192 -0.51 1.95 -15.64
N GLY A 193 -0.90 3.18 -15.30
CA GLY A 193 -0.72 3.73 -13.94
C GLY A 193 -1.63 4.90 -13.63
N ASP A 194 -1.77 5.19 -12.34
CA ASP A 194 -2.66 6.22 -11.81
C ASP A 194 -2.27 7.64 -12.29
N ILE A 195 -0.98 7.95 -12.41
CA ILE A 195 -0.51 9.24 -12.95
C ILE A 195 -1.00 9.45 -14.38
N ALA A 196 -1.02 8.40 -15.20
CA ALA A 196 -1.52 8.48 -16.57
C ALA A 196 -3.02 8.76 -16.60
N VAL A 197 -3.79 8.20 -15.67
CA VAL A 197 -5.23 8.51 -15.48
C VAL A 197 -5.42 9.99 -15.13
N VAL A 198 -4.69 10.53 -14.15
CA VAL A 198 -4.77 11.96 -13.78
C VAL A 198 -4.45 12.86 -14.97
N ARG A 199 -3.41 12.54 -15.74
CA ARG A 199 -3.05 13.27 -16.97
C ARG A 199 -4.16 13.25 -18.01
N ALA A 200 -4.85 12.11 -18.19
CA ALA A 200 -5.93 11.97 -19.17
C ALA A 200 -7.16 12.79 -18.75
N VAL A 201 -7.56 12.72 -17.48
CA VAL A 201 -8.64 13.53 -16.91
C VAL A 201 -8.34 15.02 -17.05
N SER A 202 -7.12 15.44 -16.66
CA SER A 202 -6.67 16.84 -16.82
C SER A 202 -6.75 17.36 -18.26
N LYS A 203 -6.45 16.50 -19.23
CA LYS A 203 -6.49 16.81 -20.67
C LYS A 203 -7.87 16.67 -21.29
N LYS A 204 -8.92 16.42 -20.50
CA LYS A 204 -10.30 16.21 -20.95
C LYS A 204 -10.47 15.03 -21.90
N LYS A 205 -9.58 14.04 -21.90
CA LYS A 205 -9.76 12.78 -22.62
C LYS A 205 -10.88 11.93 -22.01
N CYS A 206 -11.15 12.17 -20.75
CA CYS A 206 -12.27 11.70 -19.95
C CYS A 206 -12.60 12.74 -18.88
N GLY A 207 -13.68 12.56 -18.14
CA GLY A 207 -14.13 13.48 -17.10
C GLY A 207 -13.78 13.02 -15.69
N VAL A 208 -13.66 11.69 -15.47
CA VAL A 208 -13.42 11.10 -14.16
C VAL A 208 -12.54 9.84 -14.24
N GLY A 209 -11.77 9.58 -13.18
CA GLY A 209 -10.99 8.36 -13.04
C GLY A 209 -10.72 8.02 -11.59
N ILE A 210 -10.42 6.74 -11.30
CA ILE A 210 -10.10 6.24 -9.96
C ILE A 210 -8.59 6.10 -9.81
N VAL A 211 -8.03 6.67 -8.74
CA VAL A 211 -6.59 6.65 -8.45
C VAL A 211 -6.33 6.54 -6.94
N ASN A 212 -5.13 6.18 -6.54
CA ASN A 212 -4.72 6.37 -5.14
C ASN A 212 -4.43 7.84 -4.86
N HIS A 213 -4.90 8.34 -3.73
CA HIS A 213 -4.78 9.74 -3.31
C HIS A 213 -3.34 10.26 -3.36
N TYR A 214 -2.38 9.46 -2.91
CA TYR A 214 -0.97 9.88 -2.82
C TYR A 214 -0.33 10.18 -4.18
N TYR A 215 -0.79 9.57 -5.29
CA TYR A 215 -0.30 9.93 -6.61
C TYR A 215 -0.68 11.37 -6.98
N VAL A 216 -1.92 11.76 -6.68
CA VAL A 216 -2.37 13.13 -6.92
C VAL A 216 -1.62 14.11 -6.01
N ALA A 217 -1.46 13.76 -4.74
CA ALA A 217 -0.71 14.58 -3.78
C ALA A 217 0.74 14.81 -4.23
N ARG A 218 1.44 13.76 -4.67
CA ARG A 218 2.80 13.84 -5.20
C ARG A 218 2.90 14.71 -6.46
N MET A 219 1.92 14.59 -7.35
CA MET A 219 1.85 15.46 -8.54
C MET A 219 1.65 16.93 -8.14
N LEU A 220 0.72 17.22 -7.23
CA LEU A 220 0.46 18.58 -6.73
C LEU A 220 1.68 19.19 -6.03
N ALA A 221 2.40 18.38 -5.25
CA ALA A 221 3.64 18.77 -4.59
C ALA A 221 4.84 18.95 -5.55
N GLY A 222 4.68 18.62 -6.83
CA GLY A 222 5.75 18.75 -7.83
C GLY A 222 6.80 17.62 -7.82
N VAL A 223 6.60 16.56 -7.03
CA VAL A 223 7.53 15.39 -6.96
C VAL A 223 7.71 14.73 -8.33
N ASN A 224 6.68 14.74 -9.16
CA ASN A 224 6.70 14.21 -10.53
C ASN A 224 7.08 15.26 -11.58
N GLY A 225 7.54 16.43 -11.16
CA GLY A 225 7.93 17.55 -12.00
C GLY A 225 6.80 18.56 -12.27
N ARG A 226 7.20 19.77 -12.71
CA ARG A 226 6.30 20.93 -12.91
C ARG A 226 5.10 20.61 -13.81
N ARG A 227 5.31 19.86 -14.89
CA ARG A 227 4.24 19.53 -15.86
C ARG A 227 3.13 18.71 -15.22
N ASP A 228 3.46 17.73 -14.39
CA ASP A 228 2.49 16.88 -13.70
C ASP A 228 1.74 17.68 -12.62
N SER A 229 2.42 18.59 -11.91
CA SER A 229 1.76 19.50 -10.99
C SER A 229 0.69 20.34 -11.69
N LEU A 230 0.98 20.89 -12.86
CA LEU A 230 0.01 21.66 -13.66
C LEU A 230 -1.16 20.79 -14.14
N TYR A 231 -0.96 19.51 -14.40
CA TYR A 231 -2.06 18.60 -14.72
C TYR A 231 -2.95 18.32 -13.51
N ALA A 232 -2.37 17.98 -12.37
CA ALA A 232 -3.11 17.69 -11.15
C ALA A 232 -3.95 18.91 -10.69
N LYS A 233 -3.42 20.13 -10.80
CA LYS A 233 -4.15 21.38 -10.46
C LYS A 233 -5.42 21.64 -11.28
N LYS A 234 -5.61 20.94 -12.40
CA LYS A 234 -6.82 21.04 -13.24
C LYS A 234 -7.89 20.00 -12.89
N THR A 235 -7.63 19.16 -11.90
CA THR A 235 -8.55 18.13 -11.43
C THR A 235 -9.04 18.43 -10.02
N TYR A 236 -10.26 18.04 -9.73
CA TYR A 236 -10.82 17.99 -8.38
C TYR A 236 -10.63 16.59 -7.83
N VAL A 237 -10.24 16.48 -6.57
CA VAL A 237 -10.13 15.19 -5.87
C VAL A 237 -11.37 15.01 -5.02
N LEU A 238 -12.08 13.93 -5.28
CA LEU A 238 -13.24 13.51 -4.50
C LEU A 238 -12.89 12.24 -3.74
N THR A 239 -12.97 12.32 -2.42
CA THR A 239 -12.80 11.18 -1.53
C THR A 239 -14.16 10.62 -1.18
N PRO A 240 -14.51 9.38 -1.57
CA PRO A 240 -15.76 8.75 -1.16
C PRO A 240 -15.84 8.59 0.36
N ASN A 241 -17.04 8.60 0.90
CA ASN A 241 -17.26 8.40 2.33
C ASN A 241 -18.49 7.50 2.56
N PRO A 242 -18.32 6.26 3.04
CA PRO A 242 -17.07 5.62 3.44
C PRO A 242 -16.12 5.32 2.27
N ALA A 243 -14.82 5.29 2.54
CA ALA A 243 -13.79 5.10 1.53
C ALA A 243 -13.13 3.72 1.61
N HIS A 244 -12.82 3.15 0.45
CA HIS A 244 -11.96 1.97 0.37
C HIS A 244 -10.54 2.31 0.78
N VAL A 245 -10.08 1.66 1.84
CA VAL A 245 -8.72 1.76 2.37
C VAL A 245 -7.91 0.51 2.03
N ASN A 246 -6.67 0.70 1.65
CA ASN A 246 -5.70 -0.35 1.42
C ASN A 246 -4.39 -0.05 2.17
N ILE A 247 -3.46 -1.00 2.24
CA ILE A 247 -2.30 -0.92 3.11
C ILE A 247 -0.97 -1.23 2.41
N SER A 248 0.13 -0.77 3.01
CA SER A 248 1.40 -1.48 2.96
C SER A 248 1.53 -2.28 4.26
N ALA A 249 1.98 -3.50 4.19
CA ALA A 249 2.10 -4.40 5.33
C ALA A 249 3.44 -5.12 5.34
N GLY A 250 3.83 -5.62 6.50
CA GLY A 250 5.01 -6.44 6.70
C GLY A 250 4.72 -7.68 7.53
N GLY A 251 5.52 -8.71 7.32
CA GLY A 251 5.52 -9.94 8.10
C GLY A 251 6.93 -10.52 8.21
N VAL A 252 7.14 -11.37 9.21
CA VAL A 252 8.39 -12.13 9.37
C VAL A 252 8.37 -13.32 8.42
N ALA A 253 9.41 -13.46 7.62
CA ALA A 253 9.51 -14.57 6.67
C ALA A 253 9.56 -15.93 7.38
N LYS A 254 8.98 -16.97 6.78
CA LYS A 254 8.82 -18.30 7.38
C LYS A 254 10.13 -18.87 7.95
N TYR A 255 11.24 -18.63 7.26
CA TYR A 255 12.56 -19.17 7.60
C TYR A 255 13.55 -18.06 7.99
N ALA A 256 13.05 -16.96 8.55
CA ALA A 256 13.91 -15.87 9.06
C ALA A 256 14.94 -16.38 10.05
N THR A 257 16.20 -16.02 9.83
CA THR A 257 17.30 -16.38 10.73
C THR A 257 17.48 -15.34 11.85
N ASN A 258 17.06 -14.09 11.62
CA ASN A 258 17.15 -12.99 12.57
C ASN A 258 15.72 -12.57 12.99
N LYS A 259 14.96 -13.53 13.59
CA LYS A 259 13.55 -13.35 13.93
C LYS A 259 13.32 -12.20 14.91
N ASP A 260 14.13 -12.10 15.94
CA ASP A 260 13.96 -11.08 16.99
C ASP A 260 14.24 -9.67 16.43
N GLU A 261 15.26 -9.52 15.59
CA GLU A 261 15.57 -8.28 14.87
C GLU A 261 14.46 -7.92 13.85
N ALA A 262 13.88 -8.94 13.23
CA ALA A 262 12.74 -8.77 12.31
C ALA A 262 11.49 -8.25 13.03
N ILE A 263 11.17 -8.80 14.20
CA ILE A 263 10.05 -8.34 15.04
C ILE A 263 10.30 -6.90 15.49
N GLN A 264 11.49 -6.59 16.02
CA GLN A 264 11.85 -5.24 16.42
C GLN A 264 11.72 -4.22 15.28
N LEU A 265 12.13 -4.60 14.06
CA LEU A 265 11.93 -3.73 12.91
C LEU A 265 10.45 -3.51 12.59
N LEU A 266 9.63 -4.55 12.63
CA LEU A 266 8.18 -4.41 12.36
C LEU A 266 7.49 -3.58 13.45
N GLU A 267 7.84 -3.76 14.73
CA GLU A 267 7.35 -2.93 15.84
C GLU A 267 7.70 -1.45 15.62
N PHE A 268 8.95 -1.17 15.26
CA PHE A 268 9.39 0.19 14.95
C PHE A 268 8.61 0.79 13.77
N LEU A 269 8.47 0.05 12.66
CA LEU A 269 7.79 0.53 11.47
C LEU A 269 6.28 0.73 11.68
N ALA A 270 5.64 -0.06 12.54
CA ALA A 270 4.22 0.04 12.88
C ALA A 270 3.92 1.04 13.99
N SER A 271 4.93 1.44 14.76
CA SER A 271 4.78 2.46 15.80
C SER A 271 4.23 3.78 15.22
N PRO A 272 3.64 4.65 16.04
CA PRO A 272 3.17 5.95 15.58
C PRO A 272 4.24 6.76 14.84
N GLU A 273 5.48 6.70 15.31
CA GLU A 273 6.60 7.40 14.71
C GLU A 273 7.06 6.75 13.39
N GLY A 274 7.27 5.44 13.38
CA GLY A 274 7.69 4.69 12.20
C GLY A 274 6.68 4.76 11.08
N SER A 275 5.40 4.54 11.39
CA SER A 275 4.30 4.64 10.43
C SER A 275 4.17 6.04 9.84
N LYS A 276 4.31 7.09 10.67
CA LYS A 276 4.36 8.48 10.20
C LYS A 276 5.60 8.76 9.35
N GLY A 277 6.75 8.22 9.74
CA GLY A 277 8.00 8.33 8.97
C GLY A 277 7.90 7.74 7.58
N LEU A 278 7.24 6.58 7.43
CA LEU A 278 6.96 5.96 6.13
C LEU A 278 5.91 6.73 5.33
N ALA A 279 4.85 7.19 5.98
CA ALA A 279 3.67 7.75 5.31
C ALA A 279 3.86 9.21 4.87
N ALA A 280 4.49 10.05 5.70
CA ALA A 280 4.56 11.49 5.44
C ALA A 280 5.29 11.84 4.13
N PRO A 281 6.49 11.30 3.84
CA PRO A 281 7.20 11.63 2.61
C PRO A 281 6.55 11.07 1.34
N THR A 282 5.75 10.02 1.47
CA THR A 282 5.05 9.34 0.36
C THR A 282 3.65 9.88 0.13
N PHE A 283 3.14 10.75 1.02
CA PHE A 283 1.75 11.24 1.07
C PHE A 283 0.72 10.13 1.36
N GLU A 284 1.13 8.96 1.83
CA GLU A 284 0.24 7.94 2.40
C GLU A 284 -0.28 8.41 3.77
N HIS A 285 -1.23 7.71 4.36
CA HIS A 285 -1.67 7.95 5.74
C HIS A 285 -0.94 7.01 6.70
N PRO A 286 -0.55 7.49 7.90
CA PRO A 286 -0.13 6.61 9.00
C PRO A 286 -1.29 5.72 9.46
N LEU A 287 -1.01 4.75 10.34
CA LEU A 287 -1.99 3.74 10.73
C LEU A 287 -3.22 4.31 11.44
N LYS A 288 -3.01 5.19 12.41
CA LYS A 288 -4.09 5.71 13.28
C LYS A 288 -4.55 7.11 12.88
N GLU A 289 -3.73 7.86 12.17
CA GLU A 289 -3.95 9.26 11.85
C GLU A 289 -4.11 9.49 10.35
N VAL A 290 -4.61 10.64 9.97
CA VAL A 290 -4.51 11.15 8.59
C VAL A 290 -3.17 11.84 8.37
N ASN A 291 -2.67 11.81 7.13
CA ASN A 291 -1.46 12.54 6.78
C ASN A 291 -1.67 14.05 6.96
N GLN A 292 -0.79 14.67 7.73
CA GLN A 292 -0.90 16.08 8.12
C GLN A 292 -0.44 17.07 7.02
N ASN A 293 0.05 16.56 5.88
CA ASN A 293 0.38 17.41 4.74
C ASN A 293 -0.85 18.16 4.22
N GLN A 294 -0.74 19.48 4.04
CA GLN A 294 -1.87 20.32 3.64
C GLN A 294 -2.51 19.91 2.31
N ILE A 295 -1.71 19.37 1.38
CA ILE A 295 -2.23 18.87 0.09
C ILE A 295 -3.18 17.70 0.33
N VAL A 296 -2.81 16.76 1.23
CA VAL A 296 -3.65 15.59 1.57
C VAL A 296 -4.90 16.02 2.34
N LYS A 297 -4.77 16.97 3.29
CA LYS A 297 -5.91 17.52 4.01
C LYS A 297 -6.95 18.16 3.09
N ASN A 298 -6.50 18.80 2.01
CA ASN A 298 -7.41 19.43 1.03
C ASN A 298 -8.24 18.40 0.21
N PHE A 299 -7.95 17.11 0.32
CA PHE A 299 -8.78 16.05 -0.29
C PHE A 299 -10.04 15.72 0.53
N GLY A 300 -10.19 16.35 1.69
CA GLY A 300 -11.30 16.16 2.61
C GLY A 300 -11.08 14.99 3.58
N GLU A 301 -11.95 14.94 4.57
CA GLU A 301 -11.99 13.84 5.54
C GLU A 301 -12.69 12.63 4.94
N PHE A 302 -12.38 11.46 5.46
CA PHE A 302 -13.05 10.21 5.11
C PHE A 302 -13.15 9.29 6.32
N THR A 303 -14.18 8.46 6.30
CA THR A 303 -14.29 7.31 7.19
C THR A 303 -13.88 6.05 6.41
N PRO A 304 -12.94 5.24 6.89
CA PRO A 304 -12.70 3.92 6.30
C PRO A 304 -13.97 3.10 6.30
N ASP A 305 -14.21 2.33 5.26
CA ASP A 305 -15.27 1.33 5.30
C ASP A 305 -14.93 0.17 6.26
N LYS A 306 -15.88 -0.74 6.47
CA LYS A 306 -15.73 -1.84 7.43
C LYS A 306 -15.05 -3.09 6.86
N VAL A 307 -14.66 -3.07 5.59
CA VAL A 307 -14.03 -4.21 4.93
C VAL A 307 -12.60 -4.36 5.43
N THR A 308 -12.29 -5.51 6.00
CA THR A 308 -10.97 -5.81 6.52
C THR A 308 -9.97 -6.11 5.40
N VAL A 309 -8.69 -6.04 5.71
CA VAL A 309 -7.62 -6.41 4.76
C VAL A 309 -7.73 -7.89 4.38
N ASP A 310 -8.11 -8.75 5.33
CA ASP A 310 -8.31 -10.18 5.06
C ASP A 310 -9.49 -10.41 4.10
N ASP A 311 -10.60 -9.70 4.27
CA ASP A 311 -11.73 -9.73 3.33
C ASP A 311 -11.29 -9.38 1.91
N LEU A 312 -10.45 -8.35 1.74
CA LEU A 312 -9.92 -7.96 0.44
C LEU A 312 -9.08 -9.09 -0.18
N GLY A 313 -8.24 -9.73 0.61
CA GLY A 313 -7.41 -10.85 0.18
C GLY A 313 -8.23 -12.09 -0.18
N ASN A 314 -9.23 -12.43 0.64
CA ASN A 314 -10.11 -13.59 0.44
C ASN A 314 -10.96 -13.46 -0.83
N ASN A 315 -11.37 -12.27 -1.18
CA ASN A 315 -12.20 -11.98 -2.36
C ASN A 315 -11.41 -11.59 -3.61
N ASN A 316 -10.08 -11.52 -3.56
CA ASN A 316 -9.26 -11.02 -4.67
C ASN A 316 -9.38 -11.85 -5.96
N SER A 317 -9.36 -13.17 -5.88
CA SER A 317 -9.48 -14.05 -7.06
C SER A 317 -10.84 -13.91 -7.74
N THR A 318 -11.92 -13.84 -6.95
CA THR A 318 -13.27 -13.59 -7.45
C THR A 318 -13.38 -12.22 -8.11
N ALA A 319 -12.82 -11.18 -7.49
CA ALA A 319 -12.76 -9.84 -8.05
C ALA A 319 -12.05 -9.81 -9.41
N ILE A 320 -10.90 -10.46 -9.54
CA ILE A 320 -10.16 -10.56 -10.81
C ILE A 320 -10.99 -11.24 -11.90
N LYS A 321 -11.70 -12.33 -11.56
CA LYS A 321 -12.61 -13.03 -12.48
C LYS A 321 -13.73 -12.10 -12.95
N MET A 322 -14.40 -11.42 -12.03
CA MET A 322 -15.48 -10.48 -12.33
C MET A 322 -15.02 -9.31 -13.22
N MET A 323 -13.83 -8.75 -12.95
CA MET A 323 -13.22 -7.71 -13.78
C MET A 323 -13.00 -8.20 -15.22
N LYS A 324 -12.50 -9.42 -15.39
CA LYS A 324 -12.28 -10.04 -16.71
C LYS A 324 -13.62 -10.22 -17.44
N GLU A 325 -14.64 -10.75 -16.78
CA GLU A 325 -15.98 -10.96 -17.33
C GLU A 325 -16.64 -9.63 -17.75
N ALA A 326 -16.41 -8.56 -17.02
CA ALA A 326 -16.89 -7.22 -17.36
C ALA A 326 -16.12 -6.54 -18.51
N GLY A 327 -15.04 -7.12 -19.01
CA GLY A 327 -14.20 -6.54 -20.07
C GLY A 327 -13.17 -5.53 -19.58
N TRP A 328 -12.87 -5.50 -18.31
CA TRP A 328 -11.78 -4.67 -17.78
C TRP A 328 -10.43 -5.33 -18.12
N ASN A 329 -9.67 -4.76 -19.04
CA ASN A 329 -8.38 -5.30 -19.55
C ASN A 329 -7.15 -4.59 -18.98
#